data_f1b433c4d633e5929b46b9cabaa2b491
#
_entry.id   f1b433c4d633e5929b46b9cabaa2b491
#
_cell.length_a   1.000
_cell.length_b   1.000
_cell.length_c   1.000
_cell.angle_alpha   90.00
_cell.angle_beta   90.00
_cell.angle_gamma   90.00
#
_symmetry.space_group_name_H-M   'P 1'
#
loop_
_entity.id
_entity.type
_entity.pdbx_description
1 polymer ?
#
loop_
_entity_poly.entity_id
_entity_poly.type
_entity_poly.pdbx_seq_one_letter_code
_entity_poly.pdbx_strand_id
1 'polypeptide(L)'
;MKPEKNSPILPGISVLLAILISIVSLAGILVNDFYAKESFTWQIQALGQDEIDLYIITPVLLMTGLNFSKNNRALTLLWAGTLLYIIYTFLIYCFDVHFNNLFPVYCVILCISFYSFVWFIYGRIRYPAKFQYKEPRYLQITGIYLLVLSVVFYILWYSEIFRAIIGNSIPPSVAKSDLPTNPVHVIDISIFLPAMFITGLFTIRKKRLAFVFADILLCFFILMDITIGWLAIKMKQAAITSGPWLTIAMAVLAVISLLLFYLNTSESVIKRIPGEQGEHHHLQQGAPHTL
;
A
#
# COMPACT_ATOMS: atom_id res chain seq x y z
N MET A 1 0.92 -18.02 25.06
CA MET A 1 -0.26 -17.96 24.20
C MET A 1 0.09 -18.68 22.90
N LYS A 2 -0.54 -19.83 22.62
CA LYS A 2 -0.35 -20.56 21.36
C LYS A 2 -0.64 -19.63 20.18
N PRO A 3 0.10 -19.69 19.07
CA PRO A 3 -0.19 -18.87 17.89
C PRO A 3 -1.59 -19.22 17.43
N GLU A 4 -2.47 -18.22 17.47
CA GLU A 4 -3.88 -18.34 17.05
C GLU A 4 -3.96 -18.85 15.61
N LYS A 5 -4.42 -20.06 15.47
CA LYS A 5 -4.82 -20.67 14.22
C LYS A 5 -6.02 -19.87 13.70
N ASN A 6 -5.84 -19.20 12.55
CA ASN A 6 -6.92 -18.56 11.77
C ASN A 6 -7.88 -17.69 12.61
N SER A 7 -7.44 -16.50 13.01
CA SER A 7 -8.40 -15.51 13.51
C SER A 7 -9.36 -15.15 12.38
N PRO A 8 -10.68 -15.36 12.52
CA PRO A 8 -11.68 -15.01 11.50
C PRO A 8 -11.82 -13.50 11.32
N ILE A 9 -11.13 -12.72 12.14
CA ILE A 9 -11.17 -11.24 12.14
C ILE A 9 -10.65 -10.65 10.83
N LEU A 10 -9.52 -11.13 10.30
CA LEU A 10 -8.93 -10.56 9.09
C LEU A 10 -9.79 -10.75 7.83
N PRO A 11 -10.32 -11.95 7.54
CA PRO A 11 -11.29 -12.11 6.47
C PRO A 11 -12.51 -11.20 6.64
N GLY A 12 -13.05 -11.10 7.86
CA GLY A 12 -14.20 -10.25 8.17
C GLY A 12 -13.93 -8.76 7.92
N ILE A 13 -12.76 -8.25 8.35
CA ILE A 13 -12.32 -6.88 8.07
C ILE A 13 -12.19 -6.63 6.57
N SER A 14 -11.60 -7.56 5.83
CA SER A 14 -11.40 -7.43 4.38
C SER A 14 -12.72 -7.41 3.62
N VAL A 15 -13.69 -8.24 4.02
CA VAL A 15 -15.03 -8.23 3.44
C VAL A 15 -15.77 -6.94 3.76
N LEU A 16 -15.70 -6.46 5.00
CA LEU A 16 -16.33 -5.20 5.40
C LEU A 16 -15.75 -4.01 4.61
N LEU A 17 -14.41 -3.89 4.53
CA LEU A 17 -13.77 -2.85 3.74
C LEU A 17 -14.15 -2.96 2.26
N ALA A 18 -14.17 -4.16 1.68
CA ALA A 18 -14.55 -4.37 0.29
C ALA A 18 -15.99 -3.90 0.01
N ILE A 19 -16.93 -4.18 0.92
CA ILE A 19 -18.32 -3.70 0.80
C ILE A 19 -18.36 -2.17 0.86
N LEU A 20 -17.71 -1.56 1.84
CA LEU A 20 -17.73 -0.10 2.01
C LEU A 20 -17.08 0.61 0.82
N ILE A 21 -15.93 0.14 0.34
CA ILE A 21 -15.24 0.67 -0.85
C ILE A 21 -16.15 0.52 -2.07
N SER A 22 -16.78 -0.65 -2.26
CA SER A 22 -17.72 -0.86 -3.37
C SER A 22 -18.91 0.10 -3.33
N ILE A 23 -19.45 0.41 -2.15
CA ILE A 23 -20.53 1.40 -2.01
C ILE A 23 -20.06 2.78 -2.47
N VAL A 24 -18.87 3.22 -2.04
CA VAL A 24 -18.29 4.51 -2.43
C VAL A 24 -18.09 4.56 -3.95
N SER A 25 -17.38 3.58 -4.49
CA SER A 25 -17.03 3.54 -5.91
C SER A 25 -18.27 3.43 -6.82
N LEU A 26 -19.25 2.60 -6.45
CA LEU A 26 -20.50 2.50 -7.19
C LEU A 26 -21.31 3.81 -7.15
N ALA A 27 -21.30 4.54 -6.04
CA ALA A 27 -21.93 5.84 -5.97
C ALA A 27 -21.26 6.85 -6.92
N GLY A 28 -19.92 6.91 -6.93
CA GLY A 28 -19.18 7.78 -7.85
C GLY A 28 -19.40 7.44 -9.33
N ILE A 29 -19.49 6.13 -9.66
CA ILE A 29 -19.64 5.67 -11.05
C ILE A 29 -21.10 5.78 -11.55
N LEU A 30 -22.10 5.45 -10.70
CA LEU A 30 -23.49 5.26 -11.13
C LEU A 30 -24.41 6.46 -10.83
N VAL A 31 -24.05 7.29 -9.84
CA VAL A 31 -24.88 8.45 -9.49
C VAL A 31 -24.45 9.65 -10.33
N ASN A 32 -25.36 10.13 -11.18
CA ASN A 32 -25.11 11.32 -11.97
C ASN A 32 -24.76 12.50 -11.08
N ASP A 33 -23.79 13.30 -11.51
CA ASP A 33 -23.37 14.52 -10.83
C ASP A 33 -22.84 14.32 -9.39
N PHE A 34 -22.42 13.09 -9.02
CA PHE A 34 -21.89 12.80 -7.69
C PHE A 34 -20.68 13.70 -7.36
N TYR A 35 -19.84 13.94 -8.36
CA TYR A 35 -18.66 14.82 -8.26
C TYR A 35 -18.88 16.21 -8.88
N ALA A 36 -20.14 16.69 -9.00
CA ALA A 36 -20.44 17.97 -9.66
C ALA A 36 -19.81 19.19 -8.98
N LYS A 37 -19.44 19.09 -7.69
CA LYS A 37 -18.75 20.15 -6.95
C LYS A 37 -17.26 20.24 -7.23
N GLU A 38 -16.69 19.18 -7.82
CA GLU A 38 -15.29 19.10 -8.12
C GLU A 38 -14.93 19.87 -9.40
N SER A 39 -13.69 20.32 -9.54
CA SER A 39 -13.18 20.80 -10.82
C SER A 39 -13.25 19.68 -11.88
N PHE A 40 -13.38 20.03 -13.15
CA PHE A 40 -13.49 19.03 -14.23
C PHE A 40 -12.34 18.02 -14.21
N THR A 41 -11.13 18.51 -13.97
CA THR A 41 -9.94 17.63 -13.84
C THR A 41 -10.11 16.65 -12.69
N TRP A 42 -10.62 17.11 -11.55
CA TRP A 42 -10.79 16.29 -10.37
C TRP A 42 -11.94 15.28 -10.51
N GLN A 43 -13.05 15.66 -11.20
CA GLN A 43 -14.13 14.74 -11.53
C GLN A 43 -13.62 13.53 -12.32
N ILE A 44 -12.80 13.76 -13.35
CA ILE A 44 -12.22 12.68 -14.17
C ILE A 44 -11.29 11.79 -13.35
N GLN A 45 -10.49 12.37 -12.45
CA GLN A 45 -9.61 11.60 -11.59
C GLN A 45 -10.41 10.79 -10.54
N ALA A 46 -11.41 11.39 -9.91
CA ALA A 46 -12.26 10.71 -8.93
C ALA A 46 -13.01 9.51 -9.55
N LEU A 47 -13.58 9.70 -10.74
CA LEU A 47 -14.21 8.59 -11.48
C LEU A 47 -13.20 7.48 -11.83
N GLY A 48 -12.01 7.84 -12.29
CA GLY A 48 -10.96 6.86 -12.57
C GLY A 48 -10.47 6.13 -11.32
N GLN A 49 -10.42 6.83 -10.17
CA GLN A 49 -10.09 6.25 -8.88
C GLN A 49 -11.14 5.22 -8.45
N ASP A 50 -12.43 5.57 -8.54
CA ASP A 50 -13.54 4.67 -8.22
C ASP A 50 -13.53 3.41 -9.08
N GLU A 51 -13.21 3.52 -10.38
CA GLU A 51 -13.06 2.37 -11.26
C GLU A 51 -11.93 1.43 -10.78
N ILE A 52 -10.79 1.95 -10.42
CA ILE A 52 -9.67 1.15 -9.87
C ILE A 52 -10.04 0.54 -8.53
N ASP A 53 -10.66 1.30 -7.64
CA ASP A 53 -11.03 0.82 -6.31
C ASP A 53 -12.05 -0.32 -6.40
N LEU A 54 -13.00 -0.23 -7.32
CA LEU A 54 -14.02 -1.26 -7.53
C LEU A 54 -13.45 -2.50 -8.24
N TYR A 55 -12.73 -2.31 -9.35
CA TYR A 55 -12.36 -3.42 -10.24
C TYR A 55 -11.01 -4.07 -9.91
N ILE A 56 -10.13 -3.39 -9.17
CA ILE A 56 -8.80 -3.90 -8.83
C ILE A 56 -8.61 -4.00 -7.32
N ILE A 57 -8.79 -2.91 -6.58
CA ILE A 57 -8.47 -2.89 -5.15
C ILE A 57 -9.40 -3.79 -4.35
N THR A 58 -10.70 -3.70 -4.58
CA THR A 58 -11.69 -4.56 -3.91
C THR A 58 -11.43 -6.06 -4.15
N PRO A 59 -11.22 -6.55 -5.38
CA PRO A 59 -10.85 -7.95 -5.64
C PRO A 59 -9.52 -8.35 -5.00
N VAL A 60 -8.49 -7.51 -5.07
CA VAL A 60 -7.18 -7.79 -4.45
C VAL A 60 -7.32 -7.90 -2.93
N LEU A 61 -8.07 -6.99 -2.30
CA LEU A 61 -8.34 -7.01 -0.86
C LEU A 61 -9.08 -8.29 -0.44
N LEU A 62 -10.12 -8.69 -1.18
CA LEU A 62 -10.87 -9.93 -0.93
C LEU A 62 -9.99 -11.16 -1.12
N MET A 63 -9.28 -11.23 -2.25
CA MET A 63 -8.38 -12.36 -2.55
C MET A 63 -7.34 -12.54 -1.45
N THR A 64 -6.69 -11.46 -1.03
CA THR A 64 -5.63 -11.50 -0.02
C THR A 64 -6.16 -11.71 1.38
N GLY A 65 -7.30 -11.11 1.73
CA GLY A 65 -7.93 -11.21 3.05
C GLY A 65 -8.56 -12.58 3.31
N LEU A 66 -9.28 -13.15 2.32
CA LEU A 66 -9.89 -14.48 2.44
C LEU A 66 -8.85 -15.60 2.42
N ASN A 67 -7.77 -15.44 1.66
CA ASN A 67 -6.65 -16.38 1.59
C ASN A 67 -5.49 -16.02 2.53
N PHE A 68 -5.75 -15.16 3.53
CA PHE A 68 -4.73 -14.76 4.49
C PHE A 68 -4.22 -15.98 5.23
N SER A 69 -2.97 -16.33 5.00
CA SER A 69 -2.31 -17.46 5.63
C SER A 69 -0.94 -17.04 6.13
N LYS A 70 -0.63 -17.40 7.38
CA LYS A 70 0.71 -17.17 7.96
C LYS A 70 1.81 -17.87 7.15
N ASN A 71 1.46 -18.86 6.34
CA ASN A 71 2.39 -19.61 5.52
C ASN A 71 2.64 -18.99 4.13
N ASN A 72 1.75 -18.08 3.67
CA ASN A 72 1.92 -17.36 2.41
C ASN A 72 2.35 -15.92 2.67
N ARG A 73 3.65 -15.70 2.63
CA ARG A 73 4.25 -14.39 2.88
C ARG A 73 3.81 -13.36 1.85
N ALA A 74 3.81 -13.72 0.56
CA ALA A 74 3.48 -12.79 -0.51
C ALA A 74 2.04 -12.24 -0.36
N LEU A 75 1.04 -13.12 -0.13
CA LEU A 75 -0.35 -12.70 0.07
C LEU A 75 -0.50 -11.82 1.33
N THR A 76 0.22 -12.15 2.40
CA THR A 76 0.19 -11.37 3.64
C THR A 76 0.75 -9.96 3.46
N LEU A 77 1.84 -9.82 2.71
CA LEU A 77 2.47 -8.53 2.43
C LEU A 77 1.65 -7.72 1.41
N LEU A 78 1.08 -8.40 0.41
CA LEU A 78 0.16 -7.76 -0.54
C LEU A 78 -1.09 -7.23 0.17
N TRP A 79 -1.67 -7.98 1.12
CA TRP A 79 -2.77 -7.50 1.95
C TRP A 79 -2.40 -6.22 2.73
N ALA A 80 -1.22 -6.21 3.36
CA ALA A 80 -0.75 -5.04 4.10
C ALA A 80 -0.47 -3.84 3.18
N GLY A 81 0.10 -4.07 1.98
CA GLY A 81 0.29 -3.04 0.96
C GLY A 81 -1.03 -2.49 0.44
N THR A 82 -2.05 -3.35 0.27
CA THR A 82 -3.41 -2.94 -0.09
C THR A 82 -4.04 -2.08 1.00
N LEU A 83 -3.87 -2.41 2.29
CA LEU A 83 -4.33 -1.53 3.37
C LEU A 83 -3.63 -0.17 3.34
N LEU A 84 -2.33 -0.14 3.10
CA LEU A 84 -1.57 1.10 2.99
C LEU A 84 -2.07 1.96 1.81
N TYR A 85 -2.39 1.34 0.68
CA TYR A 85 -3.03 1.99 -0.46
C TYR A 85 -4.41 2.57 -0.08
N ILE A 86 -5.27 1.80 0.59
CA ILE A 86 -6.59 2.27 1.03
C ILE A 86 -6.45 3.45 2.00
N ILE A 87 -5.49 3.42 2.93
CA ILE A 87 -5.21 4.55 3.83
C ILE A 87 -4.86 5.80 3.02
N TYR A 88 -3.96 5.68 2.05
CA TYR A 88 -3.55 6.80 1.19
C TYR A 88 -4.74 7.37 0.42
N THR A 89 -5.48 6.52 -0.27
CA THR A 89 -6.64 6.92 -1.09
C THR A 89 -7.72 7.59 -0.23
N PHE A 90 -8.08 6.99 0.90
CA PHE A 90 -9.14 7.55 1.74
C PHE A 90 -8.70 8.75 2.59
N LEU A 91 -7.41 9.01 2.79
CA LEU A 91 -6.93 10.32 3.23
C LEU A 91 -7.27 11.38 2.16
N ILE A 92 -7.03 11.09 0.88
CA ILE A 92 -7.39 12.02 -0.21
C ILE A 92 -8.90 12.22 -0.24
N TYR A 93 -9.73 11.16 -0.21
CA TYR A 93 -11.19 11.29 -0.19
C TYR A 93 -11.70 12.13 0.99
N CYS A 94 -11.10 12.01 2.16
CA CYS A 94 -11.50 12.77 3.35
C CYS A 94 -11.15 14.27 3.27
N PHE A 95 -10.08 14.64 2.56
CA PHE A 95 -9.55 16.01 2.57
C PHE A 95 -9.68 16.75 1.23
N ASP A 96 -9.86 16.03 0.12
CA ASP A 96 -9.79 16.59 -1.24
C ASP A 96 -11.14 16.54 -1.96
N VAL A 97 -12.00 15.57 -1.61
CA VAL A 97 -13.34 15.50 -2.16
C VAL A 97 -14.28 16.40 -1.37
N HIS A 98 -15.05 17.27 -2.07
CA HIS A 98 -16.01 18.15 -1.44
C HIS A 98 -17.03 17.36 -0.61
N PHE A 99 -17.42 17.94 0.53
CA PHE A 99 -18.34 17.31 1.48
C PHE A 99 -19.61 16.80 0.79
N ASN A 100 -19.86 15.49 0.96
CA ASN A 100 -21.02 14.77 0.45
C ASN A 100 -21.56 13.74 1.47
N ASN A 101 -22.67 13.08 1.14
CA ASN A 101 -23.36 12.16 2.05
C ASN A 101 -22.53 10.90 2.41
N LEU A 102 -21.48 10.57 1.65
CA LEU A 102 -20.61 9.42 1.90
C LEU A 102 -19.37 9.77 2.75
N PHE A 103 -19.20 11.04 3.12
CA PHE A 103 -18.08 11.46 3.97
C PHE A 103 -17.91 10.61 5.24
N PRO A 104 -18.98 10.25 6.00
CA PRO A 104 -18.81 9.35 7.15
C PRO A 104 -18.29 7.97 6.76
N VAL A 105 -18.65 7.47 5.57
CA VAL A 105 -18.17 6.18 5.06
C VAL A 105 -16.66 6.26 4.75
N TYR A 106 -16.19 7.35 4.15
CA TYR A 106 -14.75 7.59 3.93
C TYR A 106 -13.97 7.53 5.24
N CYS A 107 -14.47 8.21 6.27
CA CYS A 107 -13.85 8.18 7.60
C CYS A 107 -13.83 6.77 8.22
N VAL A 108 -14.90 5.99 8.05
CA VAL A 108 -14.95 4.60 8.55
C VAL A 108 -13.96 3.70 7.81
N ILE A 109 -13.85 3.81 6.47
CA ILE A 109 -12.88 3.05 5.68
C ILE A 109 -11.46 3.40 6.13
N LEU A 110 -11.15 4.70 6.26
CA LEU A 110 -9.84 5.17 6.73
C LEU A 110 -9.54 4.63 8.14
N CYS A 111 -10.49 4.70 9.06
CA CYS A 111 -10.34 4.20 10.42
C CYS A 111 -10.02 2.69 10.43
N ILE A 112 -10.85 1.88 9.77
CA ILE A 112 -10.69 0.42 9.76
C ILE A 112 -9.37 0.02 9.10
N SER A 113 -9.03 0.61 7.95
CA SER A 113 -7.78 0.30 7.24
C SER A 113 -6.55 0.70 8.06
N PHE A 114 -6.56 1.89 8.67
CA PHE A 114 -5.46 2.39 9.49
C PHE A 114 -5.21 1.50 10.71
N TYR A 115 -6.23 1.22 11.53
CA TYR A 115 -6.04 0.39 12.71
C TYR A 115 -5.74 -1.07 12.38
N SER A 116 -6.24 -1.59 11.27
CA SER A 116 -5.87 -2.92 10.78
C SER A 116 -4.40 -2.99 10.37
N PHE A 117 -3.90 -1.94 9.71
CA PHE A 117 -2.49 -1.83 9.34
C PHE A 117 -1.59 -1.70 10.57
N VAL A 118 -1.94 -0.84 11.52
CA VAL A 118 -1.21 -0.67 12.80
C VAL A 118 -1.16 -2.00 13.57
N TRP A 119 -2.28 -2.70 13.68
CA TRP A 119 -2.34 -4.01 14.33
C TRP A 119 -1.46 -5.04 13.63
N PHE A 120 -1.46 -5.07 12.30
CA PHE A 120 -0.58 -5.93 11.53
C PHE A 120 0.90 -5.64 11.83
N ILE A 121 1.31 -4.37 11.79
CA ILE A 121 2.69 -3.96 12.06
C ILE A 121 3.09 -4.29 13.52
N TYR A 122 2.21 -3.99 14.48
CA TYR A 122 2.44 -4.36 15.88
C TYR A 122 2.71 -5.86 16.05
N GLY A 123 1.93 -6.70 15.38
CA GLY A 123 2.13 -8.15 15.35
C GLY A 123 3.50 -8.55 14.79
N ARG A 124 3.99 -7.86 13.77
CA ARG A 124 5.32 -8.10 13.17
C ARG A 124 6.47 -7.66 14.07
N ILE A 125 6.31 -6.55 14.79
CA ILE A 125 7.30 -6.06 15.75
C ILE A 125 7.36 -6.99 16.98
N ARG A 126 6.21 -7.38 17.53
CA ARG A 126 6.12 -8.18 18.76
C ARG A 126 6.54 -9.63 18.55
N TYR A 127 6.25 -10.17 17.36
CA TYR A 127 6.60 -11.56 17.01
C TYR A 127 7.40 -11.54 15.70
N PRO A 128 8.70 -11.19 15.75
CA PRO A 128 9.53 -11.15 14.56
C PRO A 128 9.52 -12.56 13.95
N ALA A 129 8.82 -12.73 12.85
CA ALA A 129 8.82 -13.99 12.12
C ALA A 129 10.28 -14.27 11.75
N LYS A 130 10.72 -15.53 11.93
CA LYS A 130 12.04 -16.02 11.53
C LYS A 130 12.12 -16.09 9.99
N PHE A 131 11.91 -14.95 9.32
CA PHE A 131 12.10 -14.84 7.87
C PHE A 131 13.60 -14.74 7.63
N GLN A 132 14.20 -15.82 7.21
CA GLN A 132 15.57 -15.80 6.67
C GLN A 132 15.48 -15.45 5.20
N TYR A 133 15.93 -14.27 4.84
CA TYR A 133 16.15 -13.92 3.44
C TYR A 133 17.38 -14.69 2.95
N LYS A 134 17.23 -15.45 1.89
CA LYS A 134 18.30 -16.29 1.34
C LYS A 134 19.38 -15.47 0.65
N GLU A 135 18.99 -14.33 0.07
CA GLU A 135 19.91 -13.47 -0.67
C GLU A 135 19.70 -11.98 -0.31
N PRO A 136 20.62 -11.42 0.51
CA PRO A 136 20.56 -9.99 0.86
C PRO A 136 20.67 -9.04 -0.34
N ARG A 137 21.12 -9.55 -1.51
CA ARG A 137 21.41 -8.77 -2.70
C ARG A 137 20.15 -8.08 -3.29
N TYR A 138 19.04 -8.81 -3.41
CA TYR A 138 17.80 -8.24 -3.95
C TYR A 138 17.19 -7.20 -3.01
N LEU A 139 17.28 -7.42 -1.72
CA LEU A 139 16.83 -6.46 -0.72
C LEU A 139 17.66 -5.16 -0.75
N GLN A 140 18.94 -5.23 -1.03
CA GLN A 140 19.77 -4.02 -1.21
C GLN A 140 19.31 -3.24 -2.46
N ILE A 141 19.04 -3.93 -3.57
CA ILE A 141 18.51 -3.30 -4.79
C ILE A 141 17.16 -2.64 -4.49
N THR A 142 16.26 -3.31 -3.77
CA THR A 142 15.00 -2.73 -3.32
C THR A 142 15.22 -1.49 -2.46
N GLY A 143 16.17 -1.52 -1.52
CA GLY A 143 16.52 -0.37 -0.69
C GLY A 143 17.01 0.82 -1.52
N ILE A 144 17.88 0.59 -2.51
CA ILE A 144 18.36 1.63 -3.43
C ILE A 144 17.20 2.17 -4.27
N TYR A 145 16.32 1.30 -4.80
CA TYR A 145 15.14 1.70 -5.57
C TYR A 145 14.24 2.64 -4.77
N LEU A 146 13.91 2.30 -3.51
CA LEU A 146 13.11 3.16 -2.64
C LEU A 146 13.78 4.50 -2.35
N LEU A 147 15.10 4.53 -2.11
CA LEU A 147 15.84 5.77 -1.90
C LEU A 147 15.81 6.65 -3.15
N VAL A 148 16.08 6.09 -4.33
CA VAL A 148 16.09 6.84 -5.59
C VAL A 148 14.70 7.41 -5.87
N LEU A 149 13.64 6.61 -5.75
CA LEU A 149 12.27 7.09 -5.95
C LEU A 149 11.93 8.21 -4.96
N SER A 150 12.23 8.03 -3.67
CA SER A 150 11.97 9.07 -2.66
C SER A 150 12.62 10.40 -3.05
N VAL A 151 13.90 10.38 -3.44
CA VAL A 151 14.63 11.61 -3.85
C VAL A 151 14.02 12.20 -5.12
N VAL A 152 13.71 11.39 -6.13
CA VAL A 152 13.10 11.85 -7.40
C VAL A 152 11.76 12.54 -7.14
N PHE A 153 10.88 11.93 -6.31
CA PHE A 153 9.57 12.53 -5.99
C PHE A 153 9.73 13.78 -5.12
N TYR A 154 10.69 13.85 -4.19
CA TYR A 154 10.99 15.07 -3.47
C TYR A 154 11.41 16.22 -4.43
N ILE A 155 12.29 15.92 -5.38
CA ILE A 155 12.69 16.92 -6.38
C ILE A 155 11.49 17.37 -7.23
N LEU A 156 10.63 16.42 -7.63
CA LEU A 156 9.44 16.70 -8.42
C LEU A 156 8.49 17.66 -7.67
N TRP A 157 8.07 17.32 -6.45
CA TRP A 157 7.13 18.12 -5.66
C TRP A 157 7.74 19.47 -5.26
N TYR A 158 8.95 19.49 -4.74
CA TYR A 158 9.59 20.75 -4.36
C TYR A 158 9.90 21.65 -5.55
N SER A 159 10.15 21.11 -6.74
CA SER A 159 10.35 21.93 -7.93
C SER A 159 9.11 22.74 -8.32
N GLU A 160 7.92 22.20 -8.09
CA GLU A 160 6.66 22.92 -8.30
C GLU A 160 6.41 23.94 -7.17
N ILE A 161 6.55 23.50 -5.92
CA ILE A 161 6.29 24.32 -4.73
C ILE A 161 7.25 25.53 -4.69
N PHE A 162 8.56 25.34 -4.86
CA PHE A 162 9.52 26.44 -4.80
C PHE A 162 9.36 27.43 -5.95
N ARG A 163 9.02 26.95 -7.15
CA ARG A 163 8.70 27.88 -8.26
C ARG A 163 7.52 28.77 -7.93
N ALA A 164 6.48 28.21 -7.32
CA ALA A 164 5.31 28.97 -6.90
C ALA A 164 5.63 29.98 -5.78
N ILE A 165 6.42 29.58 -4.76
CA ILE A 165 6.85 30.46 -3.66
C ILE A 165 7.69 31.62 -4.20
N ILE A 166 8.70 31.34 -5.03
CA ILE A 166 9.59 32.38 -5.60
C ILE A 166 8.80 33.30 -6.54
N GLY A 167 7.87 32.75 -7.32
CA GLY A 167 7.02 33.52 -8.23
C GLY A 167 5.83 34.21 -7.57
N ASN A 168 5.67 34.10 -6.24
CA ASN A 168 4.51 34.58 -5.49
C ASN A 168 3.18 34.19 -6.16
N SER A 169 3.07 32.92 -6.55
CA SER A 169 1.94 32.36 -7.28
C SER A 169 1.42 31.09 -6.61
N ILE A 170 0.27 30.59 -7.06
CA ILE A 170 -0.31 29.31 -6.61
C ILE A 170 0.30 28.19 -7.46
N PRO A 171 0.69 27.05 -6.85
CA PRO A 171 1.15 25.89 -7.62
C PRO A 171 0.11 25.45 -8.64
N PRO A 172 0.48 25.08 -9.88
CA PRO A 172 -0.46 24.68 -10.92
C PRO A 172 -1.36 23.50 -10.53
N SER A 173 -0.87 22.58 -9.72
CA SER A 173 -1.68 21.45 -9.20
C SER A 173 -2.80 21.93 -8.28
N VAL A 174 -2.54 22.91 -7.42
CA VAL A 174 -3.54 23.52 -6.51
C VAL A 174 -4.55 24.35 -7.30
N ALA A 175 -4.06 25.17 -8.23
CA ALA A 175 -4.93 26.02 -9.06
C ALA A 175 -5.93 25.21 -9.92
N LYS A 176 -5.57 24.00 -10.34
CA LYS A 176 -6.42 23.12 -11.15
C LYS A 176 -7.48 22.38 -10.32
N SER A 177 -7.23 22.15 -9.04
CA SER A 177 -8.14 21.42 -8.16
C SER A 177 -9.11 22.31 -7.39
N ASP A 178 -8.87 23.63 -7.39
CA ASP A 178 -9.66 24.62 -6.63
C ASP A 178 -9.68 24.36 -5.11
N LEU A 179 -8.56 23.88 -4.60
CA LEU A 179 -8.36 23.54 -3.19
C LEU A 179 -7.40 24.52 -2.50
N PRO A 180 -7.45 24.68 -1.18
CA PRO A 180 -6.52 25.54 -0.44
C PRO A 180 -5.07 25.04 -0.49
N THR A 181 -4.87 23.73 -0.60
CA THR A 181 -3.55 23.07 -0.74
C THR A 181 -3.73 21.79 -1.56
N ASN A 182 -2.61 21.14 -1.94
CA ASN A 182 -2.67 19.83 -2.57
C ASN A 182 -2.44 18.73 -1.52
N PRO A 183 -3.47 17.92 -1.15
CA PRO A 183 -3.35 16.85 -0.18
C PRO A 183 -2.31 15.79 -0.55
N VAL A 184 -2.13 15.50 -1.83
CA VAL A 184 -1.10 14.56 -2.30
C VAL A 184 0.30 15.07 -1.91
N HIS A 185 0.59 16.35 -2.14
CA HIS A 185 1.87 16.95 -1.72
C HIS A 185 2.06 16.86 -0.19
N VAL A 186 1.00 17.13 0.58
CA VAL A 186 1.07 17.07 2.06
C VAL A 186 1.37 15.64 2.51
N ILE A 187 0.63 14.66 2.03
CA ILE A 187 0.76 13.26 2.44
C ILE A 187 2.12 12.71 1.99
N ASP A 188 2.52 12.97 0.75
CA ASP A 188 3.78 12.49 0.22
C ASP A 188 4.97 13.09 0.97
N ILE A 189 5.07 14.42 1.02
CA ILE A 189 6.23 15.10 1.58
C ILE A 189 6.39 14.83 3.09
N SER A 190 5.26 14.71 3.82
CA SER A 190 5.30 14.58 5.29
C SER A 190 5.31 13.13 5.79
N ILE A 191 4.77 12.16 5.03
CA ILE A 191 4.59 10.79 5.51
C ILE A 191 5.25 9.77 4.58
N PHE A 192 4.86 9.73 3.29
CA PHE A 192 5.25 8.62 2.42
C PHE A 192 6.70 8.71 1.95
N LEU A 193 7.17 9.85 1.48
CA LEU A 193 8.55 10.02 1.03
C LEU A 193 9.57 9.85 2.17
N PRO A 194 9.35 10.43 3.38
CA PRO A 194 10.18 10.12 4.54
C PRO A 194 10.19 8.64 4.90
N ALA A 195 9.01 7.99 4.91
CA ALA A 195 8.91 6.55 5.21
C ALA A 195 9.65 5.70 4.17
N MET A 196 9.57 6.04 2.87
CA MET A 196 10.33 5.40 1.80
C MET A 196 11.83 5.57 2.00
N PHE A 197 12.28 6.79 2.26
CA PHE A 197 13.69 7.11 2.44
C PHE A 197 14.27 6.32 3.62
N ILE A 198 13.61 6.37 4.78
CA ILE A 198 14.01 5.66 6.00
C ILE A 198 14.00 4.14 5.76
N THR A 199 12.96 3.61 5.13
CA THR A 199 12.87 2.18 4.81
C THR A 199 13.98 1.76 3.86
N GLY A 200 14.23 2.51 2.80
CA GLY A 200 15.32 2.25 1.86
C GLY A 200 16.68 2.22 2.54
N LEU A 201 16.98 3.25 3.35
CA LEU A 201 18.22 3.35 4.11
C LEU A 201 18.42 2.17 5.08
N PHE A 202 17.39 1.81 5.84
CA PHE A 202 17.49 0.70 6.79
C PHE A 202 17.48 -0.67 6.11
N THR A 203 16.88 -0.78 4.91
CA THR A 203 16.97 -1.99 4.09
C THR A 203 18.40 -2.22 3.61
N ILE A 204 19.09 -1.19 3.13
CA ILE A 204 20.51 -1.26 2.77
C ILE A 204 21.37 -1.61 4.01
N ARG A 205 21.03 -1.06 5.17
CA ARG A 205 21.66 -1.38 6.45
C ARG A 205 21.26 -2.74 7.04
N LYS A 206 20.54 -3.56 6.28
CA LYS A 206 20.12 -4.94 6.63
C LYS A 206 19.28 -5.03 7.92
N LYS A 207 18.48 -4.02 8.23
CA LYS A 207 17.56 -4.06 9.37
C LYS A 207 16.33 -4.89 9.03
N ARG A 208 16.07 -5.96 9.82
CA ARG A 208 14.98 -6.94 9.53
C ARG A 208 13.59 -6.34 9.36
N LEU A 209 13.24 -5.35 10.19
CA LEU A 209 11.93 -4.70 10.12
C LEU A 209 11.79 -3.91 8.82
N ALA A 210 12.86 -3.26 8.35
CA ALA A 210 12.86 -2.53 7.10
C ALA A 210 12.57 -3.43 5.88
N PHE A 211 12.95 -4.71 5.93
CA PHE A 211 12.64 -5.66 4.87
C PHE A 211 11.13 -5.90 4.71
N VAL A 212 10.41 -5.95 5.84
CA VAL A 212 8.94 -6.08 5.81
C VAL A 212 8.30 -4.82 5.23
N PHE A 213 8.75 -3.63 5.67
CA PHE A 213 8.26 -2.36 5.15
C PHE A 213 8.61 -2.15 3.68
N ALA A 214 9.80 -2.58 3.23
CA ALA A 214 10.19 -2.49 1.83
C ALA A 214 9.24 -3.29 0.93
N ASP A 215 8.91 -4.53 1.29
CA ASP A 215 7.99 -5.35 0.53
C ASP A 215 6.54 -4.81 0.57
N ILE A 216 6.10 -4.23 1.70
CA ILE A 216 4.79 -3.55 1.80
C ILE A 216 4.74 -2.33 0.87
N LEU A 217 5.80 -1.51 0.86
CA LEU A 217 5.89 -0.35 -0.03
C LEU A 217 5.93 -0.75 -1.51
N LEU A 218 6.61 -1.85 -1.87
CA LEU A 218 6.54 -2.37 -3.25
C LEU A 218 5.12 -2.74 -3.65
N CYS A 219 4.36 -3.42 -2.76
CA CYS A 219 2.95 -3.73 -3.01
C CYS A 219 2.09 -2.46 -3.15
N PHE A 220 2.32 -1.47 -2.30
CA PHE A 220 1.68 -0.16 -2.38
C PHE A 220 1.97 0.50 -3.73
N PHE A 221 3.23 0.53 -4.17
CA PHE A 221 3.60 1.14 -5.45
C PHE A 221 3.00 0.41 -6.65
N ILE A 222 2.97 -0.92 -6.65
CA ILE A 222 2.30 -1.67 -7.73
C ILE A 222 0.86 -1.17 -7.90
N LEU A 223 0.11 -1.02 -6.82
CA LEU A 223 -1.27 -0.57 -6.86
C LEU A 223 -1.38 0.90 -7.24
N MET A 224 -0.53 1.77 -6.66
CA MET A 224 -0.52 3.20 -6.97
C MET A 224 -0.11 3.49 -8.41
N ASP A 225 0.92 2.82 -8.92
CA ASP A 225 1.39 3.01 -10.29
C ASP A 225 0.32 2.58 -11.31
N ILE A 226 -0.41 1.48 -11.03
CA ILE A 226 -1.57 1.06 -11.85
C ILE A 226 -2.65 2.15 -11.80
N THR A 227 -2.96 2.67 -10.62
CA THR A 227 -3.96 3.72 -10.43
C THR A 227 -3.59 5.00 -11.17
N ILE A 228 -2.40 5.54 -10.92
CA ILE A 228 -1.96 6.79 -11.57
C ILE A 228 -1.87 6.61 -13.09
N GLY A 229 -1.43 5.43 -13.55
CA GLY A 229 -1.43 5.08 -14.97
C GLY A 229 -2.83 5.11 -15.58
N TRP A 230 -3.84 4.57 -14.88
CA TRP A 230 -5.23 4.61 -15.31
C TRP A 230 -5.79 6.02 -15.31
N LEU A 231 -5.58 6.80 -14.23
CA LEU A 231 -5.97 8.21 -14.17
C LEU A 231 -5.37 9.01 -15.33
N ALA A 232 -4.12 8.77 -15.69
CA ALA A 232 -3.47 9.42 -16.83
C ALA A 232 -4.15 9.08 -18.16
N ILE A 233 -4.62 7.84 -18.34
CA ILE A 233 -5.40 7.42 -19.51
C ILE A 233 -6.75 8.17 -19.55
N LYS A 234 -7.47 8.22 -18.44
CA LYS A 234 -8.76 8.94 -18.32
C LYS A 234 -8.61 10.44 -18.62
N MET A 235 -7.58 11.07 -18.06
CA MET A 235 -7.26 12.48 -18.31
C MET A 235 -6.91 12.75 -19.79
N LYS A 236 -6.21 11.82 -20.44
CA LYS A 236 -5.93 11.90 -21.89
C LYS A 236 -7.21 11.76 -22.71
N GLN A 237 -8.08 10.82 -22.37
CA GLN A 237 -9.38 10.65 -23.04
C GLN A 237 -10.27 11.89 -22.91
N ALA A 238 -10.22 12.59 -21.77
CA ALA A 238 -10.90 13.85 -21.51
C ALA A 238 -10.18 15.09 -22.10
N ALA A 239 -9.13 14.90 -22.92
CA ALA A 239 -8.33 15.95 -23.53
C ALA A 239 -7.66 16.93 -22.53
N ILE A 240 -7.47 16.53 -21.27
CA ILE A 240 -6.80 17.34 -20.22
C ILE A 240 -5.29 17.28 -20.37
N THR A 241 -4.76 16.13 -20.80
CA THR A 241 -3.31 15.91 -21.03
C THR A 241 -3.06 15.43 -22.46
N SER A 242 -1.89 15.78 -23.01
CA SER A 242 -1.58 15.51 -24.42
C SER A 242 -0.69 14.31 -24.67
N GLY A 243 -0.01 13.76 -23.65
CA GLY A 243 1.03 12.75 -23.85
C GLY A 243 0.81 11.43 -23.09
N PRO A 244 1.37 10.32 -23.58
CA PRO A 244 1.29 9.01 -22.92
C PRO A 244 2.40 8.81 -21.85
N TRP A 245 3.29 9.79 -21.68
CA TRP A 245 4.52 9.63 -20.89
C TRP A 245 4.30 9.24 -19.45
N LEU A 246 3.26 9.81 -18.80
CA LEU A 246 2.94 9.47 -17.42
C LEU A 246 2.46 8.02 -17.33
N THR A 247 1.59 7.58 -18.22
CA THR A 247 1.12 6.18 -18.27
C THR A 247 2.27 5.21 -18.48
N ILE A 248 3.19 5.53 -19.41
CA ILE A 248 4.36 4.69 -19.68
C ILE A 248 5.28 4.63 -18.46
N ALA A 249 5.57 5.77 -17.84
CA ALA A 249 6.39 5.84 -16.64
C ALA A 249 5.81 4.99 -15.49
N MET A 250 4.50 5.11 -15.23
CA MET A 250 3.82 4.33 -14.20
C MET A 250 3.84 2.83 -14.53
N ALA A 251 3.62 2.45 -15.78
CA ALA A 251 3.71 1.04 -16.20
C ALA A 251 5.12 0.46 -15.95
N VAL A 252 6.16 1.22 -16.26
CA VAL A 252 7.56 0.80 -16.01
C VAL A 252 7.81 0.65 -14.50
N LEU A 253 7.39 1.61 -13.67
CA LEU A 253 7.55 1.54 -12.23
C LEU A 253 6.77 0.37 -11.61
N ALA A 254 5.53 0.13 -12.06
CA ALA A 254 4.74 -1.02 -11.63
C ALA A 254 5.45 -2.35 -11.93
N VAL A 255 6.02 -2.50 -13.14
CA VAL A 255 6.76 -3.70 -13.52
C VAL A 255 8.02 -3.88 -12.66
N ILE A 256 8.79 -2.81 -12.42
CA ILE A 256 9.98 -2.86 -11.56
C ILE A 256 9.59 -3.26 -10.13
N SER A 257 8.56 -2.62 -9.56
CA SER A 257 8.06 -2.92 -8.21
C SER A 257 7.58 -4.38 -8.10
N LEU A 258 6.85 -4.87 -9.11
CA LEU A 258 6.38 -6.26 -9.17
C LEU A 258 7.54 -7.25 -9.24
N LEU A 259 8.52 -6.97 -10.08
CA LEU A 259 9.71 -7.83 -10.21
C LEU A 259 10.50 -7.89 -8.90
N LEU A 260 10.76 -6.75 -8.27
CA LEU A 260 11.45 -6.71 -6.98
C LEU A 260 10.66 -7.43 -5.88
N PHE A 261 9.34 -7.24 -5.83
CA PHE A 261 8.48 -7.94 -4.89
C PHE A 261 8.51 -9.46 -5.10
N TYR A 262 8.43 -9.91 -6.35
CA TYR A 262 8.54 -11.32 -6.70
C TYR A 262 9.90 -11.90 -6.29
N LEU A 263 11.00 -11.25 -6.61
CA LEU A 263 12.35 -11.68 -6.24
C LEU A 263 12.54 -11.75 -4.72
N ASN A 264 12.02 -10.77 -3.97
CA ASN A 264 12.11 -10.75 -2.51
C ASN A 264 11.27 -11.86 -1.84
N THR A 265 10.16 -12.26 -2.44
CA THR A 265 9.22 -13.22 -1.85
C THR A 265 9.45 -14.66 -2.30
N SER A 266 9.90 -14.90 -3.54
CA SER A 266 10.14 -16.23 -4.10
C SER A 266 11.30 -16.97 -3.43
N GLU A 267 12.31 -16.25 -2.97
CA GLU A 267 13.51 -16.83 -2.33
C GLU A 267 13.38 -17.06 -0.82
N SER A 268 12.30 -16.61 -0.20
CA SER A 268 12.04 -16.78 1.22
C SER A 268 11.57 -18.22 1.55
N VAL A 269 12.42 -19.21 1.31
CA VAL A 269 12.15 -20.58 1.79
C VAL A 269 12.34 -20.61 3.29
N ILE A 270 11.26 -20.94 4.01
CA ILE A 270 11.29 -21.24 5.43
C ILE A 270 12.17 -22.48 5.62
N LYS A 271 13.44 -22.32 5.99
CA LYS A 271 14.17 -23.42 6.59
C LYS A 271 13.56 -23.66 7.96
N ARG A 272 12.73 -24.69 8.08
CA ARG A 272 12.46 -25.31 9.40
C ARG A 272 13.81 -25.71 9.96
N ILE A 273 14.15 -25.20 11.13
CA ILE A 273 15.35 -25.64 11.87
C ILE A 273 15.14 -27.13 12.18
N PRO A 274 15.98 -28.06 11.68
CA PRO A 274 15.92 -29.45 12.11
C PRO A 274 16.44 -29.47 13.56
N GLY A 275 15.58 -29.65 14.53
CA GLY A 275 16.02 -29.68 15.94
C GLY A 275 14.96 -29.89 17.00
N GLU A 276 13.66 -29.67 16.70
CA GLU A 276 12.62 -29.81 17.72
C GLU A 276 11.91 -31.18 17.75
N GLN A 277 12.34 -32.16 16.96
CA GLN A 277 11.74 -33.52 17.02
C GLN A 277 12.58 -34.51 17.86
N GLY A 278 13.69 -34.08 18.45
CA GLY A 278 14.58 -34.99 19.21
C GLY A 278 14.35 -35.09 20.73
N GLU A 279 13.63 -34.14 21.33
CA GLU A 279 13.55 -34.11 22.80
C GLU A 279 12.33 -34.83 23.42
N HIS A 280 11.34 -35.22 22.63
CA HIS A 280 10.18 -35.94 23.17
C HIS A 280 10.26 -37.46 23.15
N HIS A 281 11.32 -38.06 22.60
CA HIS A 281 11.49 -39.52 22.56
C HIS A 281 12.40 -40.08 23.64
N HIS A 282 13.14 -39.28 24.42
CA HIS A 282 14.02 -39.77 25.49
C HIS A 282 13.43 -39.74 26.90
N LEU A 283 12.21 -39.29 27.12
CA LEU A 283 11.53 -39.29 28.44
C LEU A 283 10.56 -40.40 28.68
N GLN A 284 10.40 -41.34 27.72
CA GLN A 284 9.50 -42.51 27.91
C GLN A 284 10.23 -43.86 28.05
N GLN A 285 11.55 -43.91 28.13
CA GLN A 285 12.29 -45.15 28.37
C GLN A 285 13.17 -45.00 29.61
N GLY A 286 12.58 -44.98 30.77
CA GLY A 286 13.33 -44.94 32.01
C GLY A 286 12.47 -45.10 33.27
N ALA A 287 11.64 -46.14 33.34
CA ALA A 287 11.10 -46.60 34.59
C ALA A 287 11.72 -47.97 34.90
N PRO A 288 12.57 -48.12 35.92
CA PRO A 288 13.02 -49.41 36.34
C PRO A 288 11.91 -50.13 37.16
N HIS A 289 11.55 -51.31 36.70
CA HIS A 289 10.87 -52.29 37.54
C HIS A 289 11.78 -52.69 38.67
N THR A 290 11.39 -52.43 39.92
CA THR A 290 11.89 -53.16 41.11
C THR A 290 10.73 -53.39 42.08
N LEU A 291 10.36 -54.65 42.19
CA LEU A 291 9.87 -55.44 43.34
C LEU A 291 9.01 -54.73 44.39
#